data_9d527a950761117d5c0f3c12ef5ec85f
#
_entry.id   9d527a950761117d5c0f3c12ef5ec85f
#
_cell.length_a   1.000
_cell.length_b   1.000
_cell.length_c   1.000
_cell.angle_alpha   90.00
_cell.angle_beta   90.00
_cell.angle_gamma   90.00
#
_symmetry.space_group_name_H-M   'P 1'
#
loop_
_entity.id
_entity.type
_entity.pdbx_description
1 polymer ?
#
loop_
_entity_poly.entity_id
_entity_poly.type
_entity_poly.pdbx_seq_one_letter_code
_entity_poly.pdbx_strand_id
1 'polypeptide(L)'
;VTFGGNDPTVPAQVGGEERQEITIVTGMSGAGRSTALKGFEDLGWFVVDNLPPQMIRPLVEVAAKARDSLPKLTVAVDIRGGKLLEQFDSFVNELRKTHEVYVLFLDATNDTLVRRYESSRRPHPMQEDGDTILDALERERVRLREIRSMADIIIDTSELNVHELARRISERFGAPDQDRIRLTVMSFGFKYGLPVDADLVLDMRFLPNPFWNPELRPYNGRDKRVSEYVLAQPGAREFADNFLAMIEPVLSGYSRENKRHALIA
;
A
#
# COMPACT_ATOMS: atom_id res chain seq x y z
N VAL A 1 6.97 33.85 30.73
CA VAL A 1 7.31 32.81 31.71
C VAL A 1 8.11 31.75 30.96
N THR A 2 9.39 31.74 31.20
CA THR A 2 10.45 30.85 30.73
C THR A 2 10.30 29.50 31.43
N PHE A 3 10.31 28.41 30.70
CA PHE A 3 10.72 27.10 31.22
C PHE A 3 11.76 26.51 30.28
N GLY A 4 13.00 26.68 30.68
CA GLY A 4 14.10 25.83 30.26
C GLY A 4 14.13 24.61 31.18
N GLY A 5 14.39 23.44 30.60
CA GLY A 5 14.61 22.18 31.28
C GLY A 5 15.26 21.22 30.30
N ASN A 6 16.59 21.31 30.17
CA ASN A 6 17.41 20.24 29.60
C ASN A 6 17.36 19.05 30.56
N ASP A 7 16.77 17.94 30.15
CA ASP A 7 16.93 16.64 30.76
C ASP A 7 17.97 15.83 29.96
N PRO A 8 19.16 15.55 30.50
CA PRO A 8 20.24 14.88 29.81
C PRO A 8 20.26 13.37 30.12
N THR A 9 19.19 12.64 29.88
CA THR A 9 19.17 11.18 30.07
C THR A 9 18.31 10.43 29.05
N VAL A 10 18.43 10.81 27.79
CA VAL A 10 18.09 9.89 26.70
C VAL A 10 19.43 9.39 26.14
N PRO A 11 19.80 8.11 26.32
CA PRO A 11 20.98 7.59 25.64
C PRO A 11 20.74 7.72 24.15
N ALA A 12 21.66 8.39 23.46
CA ALA A 12 21.73 8.40 22.01
C ALA A 12 21.61 6.95 21.55
N GLN A 13 20.58 6.64 20.77
CA GLN A 13 20.50 5.39 20.04
C GLN A 13 21.75 5.34 19.17
N VAL A 14 22.66 4.46 19.55
CA VAL A 14 23.81 4.09 18.74
C VAL A 14 23.25 3.64 17.40
N GLY A 15 23.61 4.33 16.31
CA GLY A 15 23.16 4.05 14.96
C GLY A 15 23.49 2.61 14.58
N GLY A 16 22.56 1.71 14.81
CA GLY A 16 22.52 0.43 14.11
C GLY A 16 22.20 0.78 12.64
N GLU A 17 23.07 0.37 11.72
CA GLU A 17 22.77 0.45 10.29
C GLU A 17 21.41 -0.23 10.08
N GLU A 18 20.38 0.54 9.73
CA GLU A 18 19.07 -0.01 9.38
C GLU A 18 19.27 -1.00 8.25
N ARG A 19 19.02 -2.28 8.50
CA ARG A 19 19.12 -3.31 7.47
C ARG A 19 18.02 -3.09 6.44
N GLN A 20 18.35 -3.27 5.17
CA GLN A 20 17.35 -3.23 4.10
C GLN A 20 16.30 -4.30 4.33
N GLU A 21 15.02 -3.92 4.25
CA GLU A 21 13.89 -4.81 4.43
C GLU A 21 13.54 -5.49 3.10
N ILE A 22 13.48 -6.82 3.09
CA ILE A 22 13.21 -7.63 1.90
C ILE A 22 12.05 -8.58 2.19
N THR A 23 11.00 -8.53 1.39
CA THR A 23 9.92 -9.52 1.47
C THR A 23 9.92 -10.42 0.24
N ILE A 24 10.03 -11.72 0.46
CA ILE A 24 9.91 -12.74 -0.57
C ILE A 24 8.47 -13.24 -0.56
N VAL A 25 7.72 -12.95 -1.63
CA VAL A 25 6.31 -13.36 -1.77
C VAL A 25 6.24 -14.62 -2.61
N THR A 26 5.64 -15.66 -2.06
CA THR A 26 5.37 -16.92 -2.76
C THR A 26 4.02 -17.48 -2.31
N GLY A 27 3.64 -18.65 -2.78
CA GLY A 27 2.38 -19.30 -2.37
C GLY A 27 1.71 -20.05 -3.51
N MET A 28 0.52 -20.57 -3.21
CA MET A 28 -0.28 -21.32 -4.16
C MET A 28 -0.68 -20.46 -5.36
N SER A 29 -0.66 -21.06 -6.53
CA SER A 29 -1.14 -20.43 -7.75
C SER A 29 -2.61 -20.07 -7.62
N GLY A 30 -2.96 -18.81 -7.92
CA GLY A 30 -4.33 -18.32 -7.71
C GLY A 30 -4.63 -17.82 -6.29
N ALA A 31 -3.67 -17.89 -5.34
CA ALA A 31 -3.85 -17.39 -3.98
C ALA A 31 -3.74 -15.85 -3.83
N GLY A 32 -3.64 -15.10 -4.94
CA GLY A 32 -3.70 -13.63 -4.90
C GLY A 32 -2.34 -12.93 -4.91
N ARG A 33 -1.27 -13.58 -5.39
CA ARG A 33 0.08 -13.01 -5.45
C ARG A 33 0.12 -11.62 -6.11
N SER A 34 -0.49 -11.46 -7.29
CA SER A 34 -0.51 -10.15 -7.98
C SER A 34 -1.23 -9.06 -7.19
N THR A 35 -2.26 -9.42 -6.42
CA THR A 35 -2.96 -8.49 -5.52
C THR A 35 -2.06 -8.07 -4.35
N ALA A 36 -1.35 -9.04 -3.75
CA ALA A 36 -0.40 -8.75 -2.68
C ALA A 36 0.73 -7.82 -3.15
N LEU A 37 1.27 -8.07 -4.35
CA LEU A 37 2.32 -7.22 -4.93
C LEU A 37 1.85 -5.78 -5.14
N LYS A 38 0.64 -5.57 -5.65
CA LYS A 38 0.04 -4.22 -5.73
C LYS A 38 -0.08 -3.57 -4.35
N GLY A 39 -0.45 -4.34 -3.32
CA GLY A 39 -0.46 -3.84 -1.95
C GLY A 39 0.91 -3.35 -1.47
N PHE A 40 2.00 -4.02 -1.84
CA PHE A 40 3.37 -3.56 -1.55
C PHE A 40 3.75 -2.31 -2.37
N GLU A 41 3.37 -2.23 -3.66
CA GLU A 41 3.56 -1.03 -4.48
C GLU A 41 2.85 0.18 -3.86
N ASP A 42 1.61 0.01 -3.39
CA ASP A 42 0.82 1.04 -2.71
C ASP A 42 1.49 1.52 -1.41
N LEU A 43 2.29 0.68 -0.77
CA LEU A 43 3.10 1.02 0.40
C LEU A 43 4.44 1.67 0.04
N GLY A 44 4.72 1.87 -1.25
CA GLY A 44 5.97 2.47 -1.73
C GLY A 44 7.18 1.51 -1.72
N TRP A 45 6.94 0.19 -1.65
CA TRP A 45 8.00 -0.80 -1.80
C TRP A 45 8.39 -0.95 -3.27
N PHE A 46 9.65 -1.20 -3.52
CA PHE A 46 10.08 -1.60 -4.86
C PHE A 46 9.71 -3.06 -5.10
N VAL A 47 8.88 -3.31 -6.11
CA VAL A 47 8.31 -4.64 -6.35
C VAL A 47 8.86 -5.24 -7.65
N VAL A 48 9.31 -6.50 -7.57
CA VAL A 48 9.74 -7.28 -8.74
C VAL A 48 8.92 -8.57 -8.79
N ASP A 49 8.12 -8.72 -9.83
CA ASP A 49 7.32 -9.94 -10.04
C ASP A 49 8.08 -10.95 -10.91
N ASN A 50 7.83 -12.22 -10.64
CA ASN A 50 8.32 -13.35 -11.40
C ASN A 50 9.85 -13.36 -11.62
N LEU A 51 10.61 -12.95 -10.60
CA LEU A 51 12.05 -12.94 -10.68
C LEU A 51 12.60 -14.38 -10.65
N PRO A 52 13.46 -14.76 -11.61
CA PRO A 52 14.17 -16.00 -11.52
C PRO A 52 15.03 -16.03 -10.24
N PRO A 53 15.01 -17.12 -9.49
CA PRO A 53 15.67 -17.20 -8.19
C PRO A 53 17.15 -16.85 -8.20
N GLN A 54 17.85 -17.18 -9.29
CA GLN A 54 19.27 -16.87 -9.46
C GLN A 54 19.54 -15.37 -9.55
N MET A 55 18.50 -14.58 -9.87
CA MET A 55 18.59 -13.13 -10.00
C MET A 55 18.28 -12.38 -8.69
N ILE A 56 17.81 -13.08 -7.64
CA ILE A 56 17.48 -12.42 -6.38
C ILE A 56 18.73 -11.82 -5.74
N ARG A 57 19.84 -12.57 -5.68
CA ARG A 57 21.09 -12.07 -5.10
C ARG A 57 21.66 -10.86 -5.87
N PRO A 58 21.83 -10.89 -7.20
CA PRO A 58 22.22 -9.71 -7.96
C PRO A 58 21.30 -8.52 -7.76
N LEU A 59 19.97 -8.74 -7.70
CA LEU A 59 19.00 -7.66 -7.45
C LEU A 59 19.20 -7.04 -6.07
N VAL A 60 19.34 -7.86 -5.03
CA VAL A 60 19.58 -7.39 -3.67
C VAL A 60 20.89 -6.61 -3.55
N GLU A 61 21.96 -7.05 -4.20
CA GLU A 61 23.23 -6.32 -4.23
C GLU A 61 23.13 -4.95 -4.92
N VAL A 62 22.33 -4.87 -5.99
CA VAL A 62 22.05 -3.59 -6.68
C VAL A 62 21.17 -2.70 -5.79
N ALA A 63 20.13 -3.25 -5.19
CA ALA A 63 19.23 -2.52 -4.29
C ALA A 63 19.97 -2.02 -3.04
N ALA A 64 20.90 -2.80 -2.49
CA ALA A 64 21.73 -2.38 -1.36
C ALA A 64 22.63 -1.18 -1.69
N LYS A 65 23.14 -1.08 -2.93
CA LYS A 65 23.91 0.08 -3.41
C LYS A 65 23.04 1.31 -3.64
N ALA A 66 21.74 1.12 -3.89
CA ALA A 66 20.76 2.18 -4.09
C ALA A 66 19.86 2.40 -2.84
N ARG A 67 20.37 2.08 -1.65
CA ARG A 67 19.61 1.99 -0.40
C ARG A 67 18.79 3.23 -0.08
N ASP A 68 19.33 4.41 -0.31
CA ASP A 68 18.64 5.70 -0.08
C ASP A 68 17.40 5.85 -0.98
N SER A 69 17.40 5.17 -2.14
CA SER A 69 16.30 5.22 -3.13
C SER A 69 15.40 3.99 -3.06
N LEU A 70 15.89 2.86 -2.53
CA LEU A 70 15.19 1.57 -2.49
C LEU A 70 15.32 0.91 -1.10
N PRO A 71 14.73 1.51 -0.04
CA PRO A 71 14.90 1.00 1.32
C PRO A 71 14.16 -0.34 1.55
N LYS A 72 13.11 -0.58 0.79
CA LYS A 72 12.23 -1.75 0.94
C LYS A 72 12.02 -2.44 -0.40
N LEU A 73 12.24 -3.76 -0.43
CA LEU A 73 12.18 -4.59 -1.63
C LEU A 73 11.20 -5.75 -1.44
N THR A 74 10.29 -5.91 -2.39
CA THR A 74 9.44 -7.10 -2.48
C THR A 74 9.76 -7.87 -3.75
N VAL A 75 10.00 -9.15 -3.62
CA VAL A 75 10.30 -10.04 -4.74
C VAL A 75 9.30 -11.18 -4.76
N ALA A 76 8.52 -11.30 -5.84
CA ALA A 76 7.71 -12.50 -6.05
C ALA A 76 8.50 -13.56 -6.79
N VAL A 77 8.54 -14.75 -6.22
CA VAL A 77 9.30 -15.87 -6.74
C VAL A 77 8.37 -17.03 -7.06
N ASP A 78 8.54 -17.55 -8.27
CA ASP A 78 7.90 -18.81 -8.65
C ASP A 78 8.84 -19.99 -8.33
N ILE A 79 8.53 -20.67 -7.24
CA ILE A 79 9.36 -21.74 -6.68
C ILE A 79 8.92 -23.15 -7.18
N ARG A 80 7.94 -23.22 -8.08
CA ARG A 80 7.37 -24.50 -8.55
C ARG A 80 8.35 -25.38 -9.33
N GLY A 81 9.41 -24.81 -9.87
CA GLY A 81 10.36 -25.51 -10.74
C GLY A 81 11.76 -25.62 -10.15
N GLY A 82 12.28 -26.85 -10.12
CA GLY A 82 13.71 -27.13 -10.13
C GLY A 82 14.48 -27.03 -8.82
N LYS A 83 15.80 -26.93 -8.95
CA LYS A 83 16.80 -26.96 -7.88
C LYS A 83 16.67 -25.88 -6.81
N LEU A 84 15.83 -24.86 -7.03
CA LEU A 84 15.68 -23.77 -6.07
C LEU A 84 14.86 -24.17 -4.85
N LEU A 85 13.91 -25.08 -5.00
CA LEU A 85 13.16 -25.62 -3.88
C LEU A 85 14.08 -26.18 -2.80
N GLU A 86 15.10 -26.96 -3.25
CA GLU A 86 16.08 -27.59 -2.37
C GLU A 86 17.06 -26.61 -1.72
N GLN A 87 17.23 -25.43 -2.28
CA GLN A 87 18.19 -24.41 -1.83
C GLN A 87 17.53 -23.19 -1.18
N PHE A 88 16.19 -23.14 -1.15
CA PHE A 88 15.46 -21.95 -0.71
C PHE A 88 15.77 -21.56 0.74
N ASP A 89 15.81 -22.56 1.63
CA ASP A 89 16.14 -22.33 3.04
C ASP A 89 17.55 -21.76 3.22
N SER A 90 18.53 -22.39 2.60
CA SER A 90 19.93 -21.93 2.68
C SER A 90 20.09 -20.52 2.10
N PHE A 91 19.37 -20.23 1.03
CA PHE A 91 19.38 -18.93 0.37
C PHE A 91 18.75 -17.83 1.27
N VAL A 92 17.57 -18.08 1.85
CA VAL A 92 16.91 -17.15 2.77
C VAL A 92 17.77 -16.91 3.99
N ASN A 93 18.34 -17.97 4.58
CA ASN A 93 19.22 -17.87 5.74
C ASN A 93 20.51 -17.09 5.45
N GLU A 94 21.02 -17.16 4.24
CA GLU A 94 22.16 -16.33 3.82
C GLU A 94 21.80 -14.85 3.71
N LEU A 95 20.66 -14.52 3.10
CA LEU A 95 20.17 -13.15 3.02
C LEU A 95 19.91 -12.55 4.41
N ARG A 96 19.39 -13.33 5.35
CA ARG A 96 19.11 -12.90 6.74
C ARG A 96 20.37 -12.50 7.51
N LYS A 97 21.55 -12.88 7.08
CA LYS A 97 22.81 -12.43 7.71
C LYS A 97 23.05 -10.93 7.55
N THR A 98 22.58 -10.36 6.44
CA THR A 98 22.88 -8.99 6.03
C THR A 98 21.64 -8.11 5.86
N HIS A 99 20.46 -8.71 5.71
CA HIS A 99 19.19 -8.02 5.46
C HIS A 99 18.13 -8.47 6.44
N GLU A 100 17.07 -7.68 6.58
CA GLU A 100 15.85 -8.08 7.29
C GLU A 100 14.91 -8.77 6.28
N VAL A 101 14.81 -10.10 6.35
CA VAL A 101 14.11 -10.89 5.32
C VAL A 101 12.88 -11.57 5.89
N TYR A 102 11.75 -11.31 5.24
CA TYR A 102 10.47 -11.99 5.50
C TYR A 102 10.07 -12.86 4.33
N VAL A 103 9.59 -14.06 4.62
CA VAL A 103 8.95 -14.95 3.64
C VAL A 103 7.45 -14.91 3.86
N LEU A 104 6.72 -14.34 2.90
CA LEU A 104 5.26 -14.29 2.88
C LEU A 104 4.72 -15.40 1.98
N PHE A 105 3.96 -16.31 2.56
CA PHE A 105 3.26 -17.38 1.83
C PHE A 105 1.78 -17.06 1.72
N LEU A 106 1.27 -17.01 0.49
CA LEU A 106 -0.17 -16.87 0.22
C LEU A 106 -0.78 -18.24 0.01
N ASP A 107 -1.81 -18.56 0.78
CA ASP A 107 -2.54 -19.82 0.69
C ASP A 107 -4.03 -19.58 0.41
N ALA A 108 -4.72 -20.59 -0.03
CA ALA A 108 -6.17 -20.65 -0.07
C ALA A 108 -6.63 -22.12 -0.11
N THR A 109 -7.89 -22.38 0.24
CA THR A 109 -8.49 -23.72 0.13
C THR A 109 -8.55 -24.17 -1.33
N ASN A 110 -8.47 -25.48 -1.57
CA ASN A 110 -8.58 -26.04 -2.92
C ASN A 110 -9.88 -25.61 -3.62
N ASP A 111 -10.99 -25.58 -2.91
CA ASP A 111 -12.30 -25.17 -3.44
C ASP A 111 -12.28 -23.70 -3.93
N THR A 112 -11.63 -22.83 -3.19
CA THR A 112 -11.49 -21.42 -3.59
C THR A 112 -10.56 -21.28 -4.78
N LEU A 113 -9.45 -22.01 -4.82
CA LEU A 113 -8.51 -22.00 -5.94
C LEU A 113 -9.15 -22.54 -7.21
N VAL A 114 -9.88 -23.66 -7.13
CA VAL A 114 -10.62 -24.22 -8.27
C VAL A 114 -11.59 -23.19 -8.85
N ARG A 115 -12.42 -22.57 -8.00
CA ARG A 115 -13.37 -21.51 -8.44
C ARG A 115 -12.66 -20.33 -9.12
N ARG A 116 -11.50 -19.90 -8.61
CA ARG A 116 -10.71 -18.80 -9.19
C ARG A 116 -10.15 -19.19 -10.56
N TYR A 117 -9.69 -20.43 -10.74
CA TYR A 117 -9.20 -20.93 -12.02
C TYR A 117 -10.34 -21.06 -13.04
N GLU A 118 -11.48 -21.61 -12.67
CA GLU A 118 -12.66 -21.72 -13.53
C GLU A 118 -13.11 -20.33 -14.00
N SER A 119 -13.14 -19.34 -13.10
CA SER A 119 -13.53 -17.96 -13.46
C SER A 119 -12.53 -17.29 -14.40
N SER A 120 -11.24 -17.56 -14.26
CA SER A 120 -10.18 -16.96 -15.09
C SER A 120 -10.01 -17.65 -16.43
N ARG A 121 -10.55 -18.86 -16.62
CA ARG A 121 -10.40 -19.71 -17.81
C ARG A 121 -8.94 -19.94 -18.22
N ARG A 122 -8.03 -19.96 -17.27
CA ARG A 122 -6.60 -20.24 -17.50
C ARG A 122 -6.27 -21.63 -16.99
N PRO A 123 -5.43 -22.41 -17.71
CA PRO A 123 -4.95 -23.68 -17.18
C PRO A 123 -4.07 -23.42 -15.95
N HIS A 124 -4.08 -24.39 -15.02
CA HIS A 124 -3.15 -24.33 -13.90
C HIS A 124 -1.71 -24.60 -14.41
N PRO A 125 -0.69 -23.84 -13.94
CA PRO A 125 0.69 -23.98 -14.44
C PRO A 125 1.31 -25.39 -14.29
N MET A 126 0.78 -26.20 -13.38
CA MET A 126 1.21 -27.58 -13.15
C MET A 126 0.20 -28.61 -13.67
N GLN A 127 -0.76 -28.18 -14.48
CA GLN A 127 -1.74 -29.10 -15.09
C GLN A 127 -1.10 -29.83 -16.26
N GLU A 128 -1.19 -31.16 -16.25
CA GLU A 128 -0.74 -32.02 -17.33
C GLU A 128 -1.94 -32.50 -18.15
N ASP A 129 -1.69 -33.10 -19.31
CA ASP A 129 -2.76 -33.60 -20.18
C ASP A 129 -3.59 -34.66 -19.44
N GLY A 130 -4.89 -34.45 -19.38
CA GLY A 130 -5.84 -35.32 -18.69
C GLY A 130 -6.08 -35.02 -17.21
N ASP A 131 -5.34 -34.07 -16.64
CA ASP A 131 -5.53 -33.68 -15.22
C ASP A 131 -6.73 -32.77 -15.01
N THR A 132 -7.32 -32.89 -13.83
CA THR A 132 -8.19 -31.83 -13.29
C THR A 132 -7.37 -30.70 -12.68
N ILE A 133 -8.00 -29.54 -12.48
CA ILE A 133 -7.39 -28.41 -11.74
C ILE A 133 -7.04 -28.87 -10.32
N LEU A 134 -7.85 -29.69 -9.70
CA LEU A 134 -7.62 -30.20 -8.35
C LEU A 134 -6.35 -31.04 -8.27
N ASP A 135 -6.10 -31.94 -9.22
CA ASP A 135 -4.89 -32.76 -9.28
C ASP A 135 -3.63 -31.88 -9.35
N ALA A 136 -3.67 -30.84 -10.18
CA ALA A 136 -2.57 -29.89 -10.32
C ALA A 136 -2.32 -29.08 -9.03
N LEU A 137 -3.39 -28.65 -8.35
CA LEU A 137 -3.32 -27.96 -7.06
C LEU A 137 -2.75 -28.84 -5.95
N GLU A 138 -3.14 -30.10 -5.90
CA GLU A 138 -2.60 -31.05 -4.90
C GLU A 138 -1.10 -31.29 -5.11
N ARG A 139 -0.66 -31.44 -6.36
CA ARG A 139 0.77 -31.53 -6.69
C ARG A 139 1.53 -30.27 -6.30
N GLU A 140 0.98 -29.09 -6.57
CA GLU A 140 1.60 -27.83 -6.17
C GLU A 140 1.70 -27.73 -4.65
N ARG A 141 0.65 -28.09 -3.92
CA ARG A 141 0.62 -28.08 -2.45
C ARG A 141 1.67 -28.99 -1.84
N VAL A 142 1.84 -30.18 -2.40
CA VAL A 142 2.90 -31.11 -1.97
C VAL A 142 4.28 -30.49 -2.19
N ARG A 143 4.51 -29.90 -3.36
CA ARG A 143 5.80 -29.24 -3.67
C ARG A 143 6.09 -28.04 -2.78
N LEU A 144 5.10 -27.24 -2.48
CA LEU A 144 5.28 -26.01 -1.68
C LEU A 144 5.23 -26.24 -0.16
N ARG A 145 5.04 -27.49 0.31
CA ARG A 145 4.88 -27.80 1.74
C ARG A 145 6.05 -27.32 2.59
N GLU A 146 7.28 -27.56 2.15
CA GLU A 146 8.49 -27.15 2.88
C GLU A 146 8.59 -25.64 2.97
N ILE A 147 8.37 -24.94 1.86
CA ILE A 147 8.41 -23.46 1.82
C ILE A 147 7.33 -22.88 2.70
N ARG A 148 6.11 -23.45 2.67
CA ARG A 148 5.03 -23.01 3.55
C ARG A 148 5.41 -23.17 5.04
N SER A 149 6.14 -24.23 5.39
CA SER A 149 6.59 -24.45 6.77
C SER A 149 7.68 -23.47 7.23
N MET A 150 8.45 -22.91 6.29
CA MET A 150 9.52 -21.93 6.54
C MET A 150 9.04 -20.47 6.44
N ALA A 151 7.81 -20.27 6.03
CA ALA A 151 7.26 -18.92 5.88
C ALA A 151 7.10 -18.24 7.24
N ASP A 152 7.59 -16.99 7.34
CA ASP A 152 7.41 -16.16 8.54
C ASP A 152 5.96 -15.70 8.69
N ILE A 153 5.29 -15.50 7.55
CA ILE A 153 3.92 -15.00 7.48
C ILE A 153 3.14 -15.87 6.49
N ILE A 154 2.00 -16.38 6.92
CA ILE A 154 1.06 -17.10 6.06
C ILE A 154 -0.25 -16.31 6.05
N ILE A 155 -0.71 -15.93 4.85
CA ILE A 155 -2.03 -15.30 4.67
C ILE A 155 -2.93 -16.29 3.94
N ASP A 156 -3.95 -16.79 4.63
CA ASP A 156 -5.06 -17.49 3.99
C ASP A 156 -6.00 -16.47 3.34
N THR A 157 -6.12 -16.59 2.02
CA THR A 157 -6.92 -15.68 1.18
C THR A 157 -8.26 -16.27 0.76
N SER A 158 -8.67 -17.41 1.33
CA SER A 158 -9.87 -18.14 0.93
C SER A 158 -11.12 -17.27 0.96
N GLU A 159 -11.30 -16.52 2.04
CA GLU A 159 -12.45 -15.66 2.29
C GLU A 159 -12.16 -14.17 2.04
N LEU A 160 -10.95 -13.83 1.53
CA LEU A 160 -10.57 -12.45 1.32
C LEU A 160 -10.92 -11.99 -0.11
N ASN A 161 -11.48 -10.81 -0.20
CA ASN A 161 -11.52 -10.05 -1.44
C ASN A 161 -10.21 -9.28 -1.67
N VAL A 162 -10.09 -8.61 -2.83
CA VAL A 162 -8.90 -7.87 -3.25
C VAL A 162 -8.53 -6.76 -2.23
N HIS A 163 -9.52 -6.03 -1.72
CA HIS A 163 -9.32 -4.93 -0.77
C HIS A 163 -8.90 -5.43 0.61
N GLU A 164 -9.48 -6.53 1.05
CA GLU A 164 -9.13 -7.15 2.34
C GLU A 164 -7.71 -7.70 2.34
N LEU A 165 -7.27 -8.31 1.24
CA LEU A 165 -5.89 -8.77 1.11
C LEU A 165 -4.92 -7.56 1.11
N ALA A 166 -5.21 -6.52 0.34
CA ALA A 166 -4.40 -5.30 0.33
C ALA A 166 -4.31 -4.66 1.73
N ARG A 167 -5.43 -4.61 2.47
CA ARG A 167 -5.45 -4.14 3.85
C ARG A 167 -4.57 -4.98 4.77
N ARG A 168 -4.63 -6.32 4.70
CA ARG A 168 -3.75 -7.20 5.52
C ARG A 168 -2.27 -6.99 5.22
N ILE A 169 -1.92 -6.75 3.96
CA ILE A 169 -0.54 -6.37 3.59
C ILE A 169 -0.15 -5.04 4.24
N SER A 170 -1.04 -4.03 4.15
CA SER A 170 -0.79 -2.72 4.75
C SER A 170 -0.65 -2.77 6.28
N GLU A 171 -1.52 -3.50 6.97
CA GLU A 171 -1.46 -3.67 8.43
C GLU A 171 -0.17 -4.35 8.89
N ARG A 172 0.40 -5.23 8.06
CA ARG A 172 1.57 -6.01 8.44
C ARG A 172 2.90 -5.35 8.05
N PHE A 173 2.94 -4.68 6.90
CA PHE A 173 4.18 -4.16 6.29
C PHE A 173 4.18 -2.63 6.12
N GLY A 174 3.06 -1.98 6.39
CA GLY A 174 2.94 -0.51 6.38
C GLY A 174 3.66 0.11 7.59
N ALA A 175 4.22 1.29 7.40
CA ALA A 175 4.67 2.09 8.52
C ALA A 175 3.45 2.55 9.35
N PRO A 176 3.58 2.77 10.67
CA PRO A 176 2.45 3.16 11.53
C PRO A 176 1.67 4.39 11.07
N ASP A 177 2.30 5.23 10.24
CA ASP A 177 1.69 6.47 9.69
C ASP A 177 1.15 6.30 8.25
N GLN A 178 1.32 5.15 7.61
CA GLN A 178 0.89 4.92 6.22
C GLN A 178 -0.60 4.61 6.08
N ASP A 179 -1.31 4.36 7.18
CA ASP A 179 -2.76 4.15 7.16
C ASP A 179 -3.56 5.46 7.11
N ARG A 180 -2.87 6.60 7.12
CA ARG A 180 -3.52 7.91 7.01
C ARG A 180 -3.82 8.27 5.57
N ILE A 181 -5.08 8.58 5.31
CA ILE A 181 -5.47 9.15 4.03
C ILE A 181 -4.85 10.54 3.87
N ARG A 182 -4.18 10.79 2.75
CA ARG A 182 -3.69 12.12 2.40
C ARG A 182 -4.84 12.93 1.81
N LEU A 183 -5.26 13.96 2.53
CA LEU A 183 -6.27 14.89 2.06
C LEU A 183 -5.60 16.08 1.39
N THR A 184 -5.94 16.32 0.14
CA THR A 184 -5.56 17.54 -0.58
C THR A 184 -6.80 18.41 -0.74
N VAL A 185 -6.69 19.67 -0.35
CA VAL A 185 -7.72 20.67 -0.56
C VAL A 185 -7.17 21.71 -1.56
N MET A 186 -7.88 21.92 -2.66
CA MET A 186 -7.49 22.89 -3.67
C MET A 186 -8.63 23.88 -3.95
N SER A 187 -8.28 25.10 -4.32
CA SER A 187 -9.23 26.05 -4.86
C SER A 187 -9.14 26.12 -6.38
N PHE A 188 -10.27 26.23 -7.05
CA PHE A 188 -10.34 26.34 -8.50
C PHE A 188 -11.35 27.40 -8.95
N GLY A 189 -11.26 27.78 -10.21
CA GLY A 189 -12.22 28.70 -10.82
C GLY A 189 -13.09 27.98 -11.84
N PHE A 190 -14.39 28.00 -11.67
CA PHE A 190 -15.37 27.36 -12.57
C PHE A 190 -15.22 27.77 -14.05
N LYS A 191 -14.60 28.92 -14.32
CA LYS A 191 -14.31 29.39 -15.68
C LYS A 191 -13.50 28.37 -16.51
N TYR A 192 -12.68 27.56 -15.85
CA TYR A 192 -11.79 26.59 -16.49
C TYR A 192 -12.29 25.14 -16.39
N GLY A 193 -13.52 24.97 -15.94
CA GLY A 193 -14.12 23.64 -15.69
C GLY A 193 -13.86 23.13 -14.27
N LEU A 194 -14.40 21.95 -14.00
CA LEU A 194 -14.18 21.23 -12.75
C LEU A 194 -12.87 20.44 -12.83
N PRO A 195 -12.10 20.32 -11.73
CA PRO A 195 -10.98 19.38 -11.66
C PRO A 195 -11.50 17.94 -11.90
N VAL A 196 -10.95 17.27 -12.90
CA VAL A 196 -11.42 15.95 -13.34
C VAL A 196 -11.08 14.81 -12.37
N ASP A 197 -10.10 15.04 -11.51
CA ASP A 197 -9.58 14.12 -10.51
C ASP A 197 -10.08 14.43 -9.08
N ALA A 198 -10.97 15.41 -8.93
CA ALA A 198 -11.55 15.73 -7.63
C ALA A 198 -12.56 14.66 -7.18
N ASP A 199 -12.39 14.17 -5.96
CA ASP A 199 -13.34 13.26 -5.32
C ASP A 199 -14.59 13.98 -4.81
N LEU A 200 -14.42 15.22 -4.37
CA LEU A 200 -15.49 16.10 -3.91
C LEU A 200 -15.26 17.49 -4.48
N VAL A 201 -16.35 18.10 -4.95
CA VAL A 201 -16.35 19.48 -5.43
C VAL A 201 -17.36 20.27 -4.62
N LEU A 202 -16.93 21.39 -4.02
CA LEU A 202 -17.73 22.27 -3.22
C LEU A 202 -17.97 23.61 -3.95
N ASP A 203 -19.22 23.95 -4.18
CA ASP A 203 -19.58 25.22 -4.77
C ASP A 203 -19.75 26.31 -3.69
N MET A 204 -18.75 27.17 -3.55
CA MET A 204 -18.72 28.26 -2.57
C MET A 204 -19.29 29.57 -3.11
N ARG A 205 -19.90 29.58 -4.30
CA ARG A 205 -20.41 30.81 -4.94
C ARG A 205 -21.65 31.40 -4.26
N PHE A 206 -22.21 30.71 -3.28
CA PHE A 206 -23.26 31.28 -2.42
C PHE A 206 -22.73 32.37 -1.48
N LEU A 207 -21.42 32.44 -1.27
CA LEU A 207 -20.78 33.50 -0.48
C LEU A 207 -20.41 34.69 -1.38
N PRO A 208 -20.51 35.92 -0.85
CA PRO A 208 -20.07 37.13 -1.56
C PRO A 208 -18.60 37.04 -1.95
N ASN A 209 -18.33 37.25 -3.24
CA ASN A 209 -16.98 37.18 -3.77
C ASN A 209 -16.14 38.39 -3.35
N PRO A 210 -15.04 38.21 -2.59
CA PRO A 210 -14.17 39.27 -2.12
C PRO A 210 -13.54 40.08 -3.28
N PHE A 211 -13.49 39.56 -4.49
CA PHE A 211 -12.99 40.24 -5.69
C PHE A 211 -13.82 41.51 -6.01
N TRP A 212 -15.09 41.56 -5.65
CA TRP A 212 -15.93 42.73 -5.89
C TRP A 212 -15.72 43.86 -4.87
N ASN A 213 -15.00 43.59 -3.77
CA ASN A 213 -14.56 44.60 -2.83
C ASN A 213 -13.24 45.22 -3.34
N PRO A 214 -13.20 46.53 -3.68
CA PRO A 214 -11.99 47.18 -4.22
C PRO A 214 -10.75 47.03 -3.33
N GLU A 215 -10.94 47.04 -2.01
CA GLU A 215 -9.85 46.92 -1.04
C GLU A 215 -9.27 45.48 -0.95
N LEU A 216 -10.08 44.48 -1.26
CA LEU A 216 -9.69 43.05 -1.19
C LEU A 216 -9.26 42.49 -2.54
N ARG A 217 -9.66 43.13 -3.63
CA ARG A 217 -9.43 42.70 -5.01
C ARG A 217 -7.99 42.35 -5.35
N PRO A 218 -6.95 43.08 -4.86
CA PRO A 218 -5.55 42.77 -5.15
C PRO A 218 -5.02 41.51 -4.43
N TYR A 219 -5.77 40.99 -3.47
CA TYR A 219 -5.34 39.91 -2.57
C TYR A 219 -6.01 38.57 -2.92
N ASN A 220 -5.47 37.49 -2.40
CA ASN A 220 -6.02 36.14 -2.54
C ASN A 220 -6.39 35.55 -1.19
N GLY A 221 -6.97 34.35 -1.15
CA GLY A 221 -7.46 33.68 0.06
C GLY A 221 -6.38 33.36 1.12
N ARG A 222 -5.09 33.50 0.80
CA ARG A 222 -4.00 33.37 1.79
C ARG A 222 -3.78 34.66 2.60
N ASP A 223 -4.34 35.78 2.12
CA ASP A 223 -4.31 37.03 2.85
C ASP A 223 -5.38 37.00 3.95
N LYS A 224 -4.96 37.34 5.16
CA LYS A 224 -5.83 37.28 6.36
C LYS A 224 -7.10 38.14 6.19
N ARG A 225 -7.00 39.30 5.57
CA ARG A 225 -8.15 40.20 5.32
C ARG A 225 -9.20 39.54 4.44
N VAL A 226 -8.77 38.79 3.41
CA VAL A 226 -9.67 38.05 2.52
C VAL A 226 -10.32 36.89 3.25
N SER A 227 -9.55 36.11 3.99
CA SER A 227 -10.10 34.98 4.76
C SER A 227 -11.05 35.42 5.86
N GLU A 228 -10.73 36.50 6.59
CA GLU A 228 -11.62 37.06 7.61
C GLU A 228 -12.91 37.59 6.99
N TYR A 229 -12.84 38.28 5.84
CA TYR A 229 -14.02 38.73 5.12
C TYR A 229 -14.95 37.58 4.74
N VAL A 230 -14.39 36.51 4.15
CA VAL A 230 -15.19 35.36 3.71
C VAL A 230 -15.80 34.62 4.91
N LEU A 231 -15.03 34.39 5.95
CA LEU A 231 -15.48 33.65 7.14
C LEU A 231 -16.47 34.48 7.99
N ALA A 232 -16.54 35.79 7.81
CA ALA A 232 -17.51 36.64 8.45
C ALA A 232 -18.88 36.68 7.72
N GLN A 233 -18.97 36.13 6.51
CA GLN A 233 -20.22 36.11 5.76
C GLN A 233 -21.24 35.13 6.40
N PRO A 234 -22.54 35.46 6.35
CA PRO A 234 -23.60 34.59 6.84
C PRO A 234 -23.50 33.20 6.19
N GLY A 235 -23.57 32.16 7.01
CA GLY A 235 -23.53 30.77 6.57
C GLY A 235 -22.11 30.21 6.29
N ALA A 236 -21.06 31.05 6.23
CA ALA A 236 -19.71 30.55 5.89
C ALA A 236 -19.14 29.58 6.93
N ARG A 237 -19.23 29.94 8.20
CA ARG A 237 -18.75 29.07 9.31
C ARG A 237 -19.64 27.82 9.47
N GLU A 238 -20.94 28.01 9.42
CA GLU A 238 -21.90 26.91 9.52
C GLU A 238 -21.68 25.88 8.41
N PHE A 239 -21.43 26.34 7.17
CA PHE A 239 -21.08 25.48 6.06
C PHE A 239 -19.79 24.69 6.34
N ALA A 240 -18.73 25.37 6.82
CA ALA A 240 -17.45 24.73 7.12
C ALA A 240 -17.61 23.65 8.22
N ASP A 241 -18.34 23.96 9.28
CA ASP A 241 -18.55 23.02 10.38
C ASP A 241 -19.36 21.78 9.92
N ASN A 242 -20.43 22.00 9.14
CA ASN A 242 -21.23 20.92 8.57
C ASN A 242 -20.42 20.07 7.59
N PHE A 243 -19.55 20.70 6.79
CA PHE A 243 -18.66 19.99 5.88
C PHE A 243 -17.66 19.12 6.65
N LEU A 244 -17.04 19.62 7.70
CA LEU A 244 -16.14 18.83 8.54
C LEU A 244 -16.83 17.62 9.16
N ALA A 245 -18.05 17.80 9.66
CA ALA A 245 -18.85 16.70 10.19
C ALA A 245 -19.22 15.65 9.13
N MET A 246 -19.47 16.09 7.89
CA MET A 246 -19.79 15.20 6.77
C MET A 246 -18.57 14.43 6.26
N ILE A 247 -17.41 15.10 6.14
CA ILE A 247 -16.22 14.50 5.50
C ILE A 247 -15.56 13.44 6.38
N GLU A 248 -15.66 13.53 7.69
CA GLU A 248 -15.02 12.59 8.63
C GLU A 248 -15.45 11.14 8.39
N PRO A 249 -16.75 10.78 8.33
CA PRO A 249 -17.17 9.42 8.02
C PRO A 249 -16.82 8.99 6.58
N VAL A 250 -16.77 9.93 5.62
CA VAL A 250 -16.35 9.64 4.24
C VAL A 250 -14.89 9.24 4.18
N LEU A 251 -13.99 10.00 4.84
CA LEU A 251 -12.56 9.67 4.92
C LEU A 251 -12.34 8.34 5.64
N SER A 252 -13.09 8.06 6.70
CA SER A 252 -13.06 6.76 7.37
C SER A 252 -13.49 5.62 6.46
N GLY A 253 -14.48 5.85 5.59
CA GLY A 253 -14.90 4.91 4.55
C GLY A 253 -13.80 4.69 3.51
N TYR A 254 -13.21 5.76 3.00
CA TYR A 254 -12.11 5.70 2.03
C TYR A 254 -10.90 4.94 2.59
N SER A 255 -10.54 5.15 3.85
CA SER A 255 -9.46 4.40 4.50
C SER A 255 -9.75 2.90 4.54
N ARG A 256 -10.98 2.49 4.87
CA ARG A 256 -11.39 1.08 4.86
C ARG A 256 -11.32 0.43 3.48
N GLU A 257 -11.61 1.20 2.42
CA GLU A 257 -11.50 0.79 1.02
C GLU A 257 -10.08 0.94 0.45
N ASN A 258 -9.09 1.17 1.32
CA ASN A 258 -7.67 1.34 0.97
C ASN A 258 -7.39 2.50 0.01
N LYS A 259 -8.25 3.51 -0.02
CA LYS A 259 -7.99 4.76 -0.76
C LYS A 259 -7.04 5.63 0.04
N ARG A 260 -5.86 5.91 -0.54
CA ARG A 260 -4.76 6.60 0.16
C ARG A 260 -4.74 8.11 -0.04
N HIS A 261 -5.48 8.61 -1.00
CA HIS A 261 -5.55 10.04 -1.33
C HIS A 261 -6.98 10.45 -1.63
N ALA A 262 -7.36 11.63 -1.15
CA ALA A 262 -8.61 12.28 -1.51
C ALA A 262 -8.35 13.73 -1.89
N LEU A 263 -8.96 14.19 -2.99
CA LEU A 263 -8.87 15.54 -3.50
C LEU A 263 -10.24 16.23 -3.35
N ILE A 264 -10.25 17.34 -2.62
CA ILE A 264 -11.40 18.21 -2.45
C ILE A 264 -11.12 19.53 -3.17
N ALA A 265 -12.02 19.94 -4.05
CA ALA A 265 -11.92 21.16 -4.82
C ALA A 265 -13.07 22.13 -4.56
#